data_7be5a2fdebca4c845976c21b150a3bdf
#
_entry.id   7be5a2fdebca4c845976c21b150a3bdf
#
_cell.length_a   1.000
_cell.length_b   1.000
_cell.length_c   1.000
_cell.angle_alpha   90.00
_cell.angle_beta   90.00
_cell.angle_gamma   90.00
#
_symmetry.space_group_name_H-M   'P 1'
#
loop_
_entity.id
_entity.type
_entity.pdbx_description
1 polymer ?
#
loop_
_entity_poly.entity_id
_entity_poly.type
_entity_poly.pdbx_seq_one_letter_code
_entity_poly.pdbx_strand_id
1 'polypeptide(L)'
;MIVTRPKSGIKRAGPPACLALALALAGLAPCLAQTQAAPPAPDRPVVLDRVVAVVNNRAILASDIDEEIRLAVLDPGRAGLGVLTPSLALEQLISRSLIQQQIREEDAQTVDPSPAEVAARLVEIRSQLPACVHQNCASDAGWKAFLAAHDLTPDRVESYLRYRLQILRFIELRFRQGIRISPQEIAAYYKDTLLPQFAPGEKTPSLDEVSPRIQEILLQRQVNVLFDDWLKNLRQQGEVEVLDPSLEPAQTPQQGGKGQ
;
A
#
# COMPACT_ATOMS: atom_id res chain seq x y z
N MET A 1 -38.97 30.32 14.44
CA MET A 1 -39.73 29.81 15.59
C MET A 1 -38.77 29.78 16.78
N ILE A 2 -38.93 30.73 17.66
CA ILE A 2 -38.09 31.07 18.79
C ILE A 2 -38.56 30.21 19.97
N VAL A 3 -37.67 29.50 20.65
CA VAL A 3 -37.99 28.91 21.96
C VAL A 3 -36.89 29.25 22.95
N THR A 4 -37.36 29.92 23.96
CA THR A 4 -36.74 30.61 25.09
C THR A 4 -36.20 29.64 26.15
N ARG A 5 -35.10 30.08 26.83
CA ARG A 5 -34.59 29.59 28.12
C ARG A 5 -35.49 29.95 29.29
N PRO A 6 -35.49 29.21 30.40
CA PRO A 6 -35.77 29.76 31.70
C PRO A 6 -34.52 29.87 32.60
N LYS A 7 -34.42 31.03 33.25
CA LYS A 7 -33.56 31.35 34.40
C LYS A 7 -34.26 30.89 35.69
N SER A 8 -33.52 30.39 36.65
CA SER A 8 -33.84 30.42 38.09
C SER A 8 -32.52 30.37 38.84
N GLY A 9 -32.15 31.23 39.72
CA GLY A 9 -32.87 31.84 40.81
C GLY A 9 -32.05 31.58 42.06
N ILE A 10 -31.12 32.52 42.39
CA ILE A 10 -30.18 32.47 43.54
C ILE A 10 -30.98 32.89 44.76
N LYS A 11 -30.92 32.13 45.85
CA LYS A 11 -31.29 32.59 47.19
C LYS A 11 -30.06 32.58 48.10
N ARG A 12 -29.69 33.78 48.53
CA ARG A 12 -28.76 34.05 49.63
C ARG A 12 -29.55 33.92 50.97
N ALA A 13 -28.93 33.30 51.96
CA ALA A 13 -29.32 33.48 53.39
C ALA A 13 -28.02 33.61 54.19
N GLY A 14 -27.94 34.65 54.91
CA GLY A 14 -26.83 35.08 55.76
C GLY A 14 -26.85 34.48 57.18
N PRO A 15 -25.96 34.91 58.06
CA PRO A 15 -25.45 34.12 59.16
C PRO A 15 -26.20 34.45 60.54
N PRO A 16 -25.95 33.63 61.58
CA PRO A 16 -25.87 34.15 62.88
C PRO A 16 -24.52 33.93 63.57
N ALA A 17 -24.10 34.97 64.26
CA ALA A 17 -23.01 35.02 65.20
C ALA A 17 -23.32 34.24 66.48
N CYS A 18 -22.37 33.57 67.06
CA CYS A 18 -22.27 33.31 68.51
C CYS A 18 -20.81 32.98 68.89
N LEU A 19 -20.28 33.92 69.56
CA LEU A 19 -19.63 33.98 70.88
C LEU A 19 -18.55 32.93 71.22
N ALA A 20 -17.45 33.50 71.59
CA ALA A 20 -16.18 33.02 72.11
C ALA A 20 -16.22 31.93 73.21
N LEU A 21 -15.27 31.04 73.18
CA LEU A 21 -14.60 30.54 74.40
C LEU A 21 -13.16 30.16 74.07
N ALA A 22 -12.22 30.86 74.70
CA ALA A 22 -10.80 30.58 74.66
C ALA A 22 -10.47 29.39 75.55
N LEU A 23 -9.73 28.39 75.02
CA LEU A 23 -8.93 27.50 75.82
C LEU A 23 -7.64 27.20 75.07
N ALA A 24 -6.54 27.66 75.68
CA ALA A 24 -5.17 27.33 75.23
C ALA A 24 -4.86 25.83 75.47
N LEU A 25 -4.52 25.09 74.43
CA LEU A 25 -3.78 23.83 74.54
C LEU A 25 -2.65 23.88 73.52
N ALA A 26 -1.45 23.94 74.05
CA ALA A 26 -0.23 23.67 73.34
C ALA A 26 -0.25 22.20 72.89
N GLY A 27 -0.20 21.97 71.57
CA GLY A 27 -0.19 20.58 71.06
C GLY A 27 0.40 20.55 69.65
N LEU A 28 1.57 19.99 69.52
CA LEU A 28 2.28 19.41 68.39
C LEU A 28 1.61 19.67 67.00
N ALA A 29 2.22 20.53 66.25
CA ALA A 29 1.94 20.65 64.82
C ALA A 29 2.54 19.40 64.10
N PRO A 30 1.73 18.56 63.42
CA PRO A 30 2.29 17.59 62.50
C PRO A 30 2.85 18.35 61.28
N CYS A 31 4.14 18.25 61.06
CA CYS A 31 4.81 18.71 59.85
C CYS A 31 4.24 17.86 58.68
N LEU A 32 3.18 18.39 58.07
CA LEU A 32 2.69 17.84 56.78
C LEU A 32 3.80 18.13 55.75
N ALA A 33 4.64 17.11 55.55
CA ALA A 33 5.55 17.07 54.39
C ALA A 33 4.66 17.21 53.14
N GLN A 34 4.61 18.39 52.56
CA GLN A 34 4.07 18.57 51.22
C GLN A 34 5.00 17.79 50.28
N THR A 35 4.53 16.62 49.84
CA THR A 35 5.13 15.90 48.72
C THR A 35 4.96 16.79 47.51
N GLN A 36 5.96 17.60 47.18
CA GLN A 36 6.02 18.33 45.92
C GLN A 36 5.99 17.24 44.83
N ALA A 37 4.86 17.17 44.13
CA ALA A 37 4.78 16.40 42.91
C ALA A 37 5.93 16.88 42.01
N ALA A 38 6.81 15.97 41.60
CA ALA A 38 7.85 16.26 40.65
C ALA A 38 7.24 16.95 39.43
N PRO A 39 7.85 18.01 38.88
CA PRO A 39 7.34 18.62 37.66
C PRO A 39 7.21 17.54 36.58
N PRO A 40 6.16 17.56 35.75
CA PRO A 40 6.02 16.60 34.67
C PRO A 40 7.31 16.62 33.85
N ALA A 41 7.84 15.43 33.57
CA ALA A 41 9.01 15.30 32.74
C ALA A 41 8.74 16.04 31.41
N PRO A 42 9.70 16.82 30.88
CA PRO A 42 9.49 17.53 29.62
C PRO A 42 9.04 16.54 28.58
N ASP A 43 7.92 16.87 27.88
CA ASP A 43 7.41 16.10 26.76
C ASP A 43 8.55 15.91 25.77
N ARG A 44 9.14 14.72 25.75
CA ARG A 44 10.14 14.37 24.75
C ARG A 44 9.40 14.28 23.44
N PRO A 45 9.87 14.92 22.36
CA PRO A 45 9.25 14.79 21.06
C PRO A 45 9.20 13.31 20.68
N VAL A 46 8.01 12.81 20.37
CA VAL A 46 7.78 11.45 19.88
C VAL A 46 7.86 11.52 18.37
N VAL A 47 8.75 10.74 17.78
CA VAL A 47 8.80 10.56 16.32
C VAL A 47 7.56 9.76 15.94
N LEU A 48 6.63 10.38 15.21
CA LEU A 48 5.40 9.72 14.76
C LEU A 48 5.65 8.86 13.53
N ASP A 49 6.49 9.31 12.60
CA ASP A 49 6.89 8.60 11.40
C ASP A 49 8.19 9.18 10.84
N ARG A 50 8.80 8.52 9.87
CA ARG A 50 10.07 8.93 9.26
C ARG A 50 9.96 8.93 7.74
N VAL A 51 10.39 10.03 7.09
CA VAL A 51 10.52 10.08 5.65
C VAL A 51 11.74 9.23 5.25
N VAL A 52 11.52 8.28 4.35
CA VAL A 52 12.56 7.35 3.87
C VAL A 52 12.98 7.62 2.43
N ALA A 53 12.12 8.25 1.65
CA ALA A 53 12.44 8.72 0.31
C ALA A 53 11.55 9.90 -0.09
N VAL A 54 11.98 10.63 -1.11
CA VAL A 54 11.19 11.68 -1.76
C VAL A 54 11.17 11.42 -3.26
N VAL A 55 9.99 11.49 -3.87
CA VAL A 55 9.78 11.29 -5.32
C VAL A 55 9.13 12.55 -5.88
N ASN A 56 9.91 13.38 -6.56
CA ASN A 56 9.56 14.75 -6.93
C ASN A 56 9.16 15.55 -5.66
N ASN A 57 7.89 15.88 -5.49
CA ASN A 57 7.38 16.63 -4.33
C ASN A 57 6.61 15.74 -3.33
N ARG A 58 6.73 14.41 -3.41
CA ARG A 58 5.99 13.47 -2.56
C ARG A 58 6.93 12.66 -1.68
N ALA A 59 6.71 12.75 -0.38
CA ALA A 59 7.42 11.92 0.60
C ALA A 59 6.87 10.48 0.61
N ILE A 60 7.76 9.53 0.82
CA ILE A 60 7.45 8.13 1.18
C ILE A 60 7.90 7.95 2.62
N LEU A 61 7.02 7.39 3.46
CA LEU A 61 7.24 7.20 4.88
C LEU A 61 7.65 5.77 5.21
N ALA A 62 8.25 5.57 6.37
CA ALA A 62 8.56 4.23 6.86
C ALA A 62 7.29 3.38 7.04
N SER A 63 6.19 3.99 7.52
CA SER A 63 4.89 3.34 7.62
C SER A 63 4.30 2.90 6.27
N ASP A 64 4.59 3.62 5.18
CA ASP A 64 4.16 3.22 3.83
C ASP A 64 4.83 1.91 3.40
N ILE A 65 6.12 1.74 3.75
CA ILE A 65 6.85 0.49 3.48
C ILE A 65 6.23 -0.68 4.24
N ASP A 66 5.97 -0.50 5.54
CA ASP A 66 5.37 -1.54 6.37
C ASP A 66 3.97 -1.91 5.86
N GLU A 67 3.20 -0.92 5.40
CA GLU A 67 1.89 -1.15 4.79
C GLU A 67 2.00 -1.90 3.46
N GLU A 68 2.94 -1.53 2.59
CA GLU A 68 3.18 -2.23 1.32
C GLU A 68 3.53 -3.70 1.54
N ILE A 69 4.37 -3.99 2.54
CA ILE A 69 4.73 -5.36 2.92
C ILE A 69 3.50 -6.13 3.41
N ARG A 70 2.65 -5.53 4.24
CA ARG A 70 1.38 -6.16 4.69
C ARG A 70 0.43 -6.43 3.53
N LEU A 71 0.26 -5.45 2.62
CA LEU A 71 -0.62 -5.57 1.47
C LEU A 71 -0.13 -6.58 0.42
N ALA A 72 1.17 -6.91 0.41
CA ALA A 72 1.74 -7.87 -0.52
C ALA A 72 1.12 -9.28 -0.41
N VAL A 73 0.52 -9.63 0.74
CA VAL A 73 -0.22 -10.89 0.92
C VAL A 73 -1.44 -11.00 -0.01
N LEU A 74 -1.97 -9.86 -0.49
CA LEU A 74 -3.11 -9.80 -1.40
C LEU A 74 -2.73 -10.07 -2.87
N ASP A 75 -1.46 -10.27 -3.18
CA ASP A 75 -0.99 -10.56 -4.54
C ASP A 75 -0.84 -12.06 -4.76
N PRO A 76 -1.76 -12.72 -5.52
CA PRO A 76 -1.66 -14.16 -5.80
C PRO A 76 -0.37 -14.52 -6.57
N GLY A 77 0.15 -13.59 -7.38
CA GLY A 77 1.37 -13.78 -8.15
C GLY A 77 2.64 -13.85 -7.30
N ARG A 78 2.57 -13.46 -6.03
CA ARG A 78 3.70 -13.56 -5.09
C ARG A 78 3.82 -14.93 -4.41
N ALA A 79 2.89 -15.84 -4.65
CA ALA A 79 2.97 -17.19 -4.09
C ALA A 79 4.32 -17.84 -4.45
N GLY A 80 5.10 -18.19 -3.43
CA GLY A 80 6.43 -18.78 -3.61
C GLY A 80 7.61 -17.82 -3.80
N LEU A 81 7.37 -16.49 -3.89
CA LEU A 81 8.45 -15.48 -4.01
C LEU A 81 9.05 -15.02 -2.66
N GLY A 82 8.55 -15.54 -1.55
CA GLY A 82 8.97 -15.14 -0.22
C GLY A 82 8.40 -13.78 0.23
N VAL A 83 8.87 -13.31 1.38
CA VAL A 83 8.44 -12.04 1.97
C VAL A 83 8.98 -10.87 1.15
N LEU A 84 8.15 -9.85 0.94
CA LEU A 84 8.57 -8.60 0.31
C LEU A 84 9.56 -7.89 1.25
N THR A 85 10.79 -7.65 0.78
CA THR A 85 11.80 -6.92 1.57
C THR A 85 11.49 -5.42 1.59
N PRO A 86 11.94 -4.69 2.64
CA PRO A 86 11.75 -3.24 2.70
C PRO A 86 12.31 -2.48 1.50
N SER A 87 13.47 -2.88 0.98
CA SER A 87 14.06 -2.27 -0.22
C SER A 87 13.19 -2.48 -1.47
N LEU A 88 12.67 -3.69 -1.67
CA LEU A 88 11.76 -3.97 -2.79
C LEU A 88 10.41 -3.26 -2.62
N ALA A 89 9.92 -3.13 -1.38
CA ALA A 89 8.70 -2.36 -1.10
C ALA A 89 8.91 -0.87 -1.44
N LEU A 90 10.06 -0.29 -1.05
CA LEU A 90 10.40 1.09 -1.43
C LEU A 90 10.45 1.26 -2.96
N GLU A 91 11.09 0.34 -3.68
CA GLU A 91 11.15 0.35 -5.15
C GLU A 91 9.75 0.34 -5.79
N GLN A 92 8.83 -0.45 -5.23
CA GLN A 92 7.44 -0.49 -5.68
C GLN A 92 6.71 0.83 -5.39
N LEU A 93 6.92 1.41 -4.20
CA LEU A 93 6.33 2.69 -3.81
C LEU A 93 6.84 3.86 -4.66
N ILE A 94 8.14 3.90 -4.98
CA ILE A 94 8.72 4.89 -5.90
C ILE A 94 8.06 4.78 -7.28
N SER A 95 8.03 3.58 -7.86
CA SER A 95 7.39 3.32 -9.16
C SER A 95 5.91 3.73 -9.15
N ARG A 96 5.20 3.36 -8.09
CA ARG A 96 3.80 3.74 -7.87
C ARG A 96 3.61 5.25 -7.80
N SER A 97 4.48 5.96 -7.09
CA SER A 97 4.41 7.42 -6.97
C SER A 97 4.55 8.10 -8.33
N LEU A 98 5.52 7.66 -9.14
CA LEU A 98 5.74 8.18 -10.50
C LEU A 98 4.54 7.91 -11.41
N ILE A 99 4.02 6.68 -11.42
CA ILE A 99 2.85 6.32 -12.23
C ILE A 99 1.63 7.13 -11.81
N GLN A 100 1.39 7.31 -10.51
CA GLN A 100 0.27 8.13 -10.03
C GLN A 100 0.37 9.60 -10.46
N GLN A 101 1.58 10.14 -10.55
CA GLN A 101 1.78 11.50 -11.04
C GLN A 101 1.37 11.59 -12.51
N GLN A 102 1.79 10.63 -13.34
CA GLN A 102 1.39 10.58 -14.75
C GLN A 102 -0.13 10.39 -14.94
N ILE A 103 -0.75 9.50 -14.19
CA ILE A 103 -2.20 9.32 -14.24
C ILE A 103 -2.93 10.64 -13.91
N ARG A 104 -2.44 11.43 -12.96
CA ARG A 104 -3.05 12.73 -12.62
C ARG A 104 -2.87 13.78 -13.72
N GLU A 105 -1.76 13.73 -14.43
CA GLU A 105 -1.45 14.66 -15.53
C GLU A 105 -2.24 14.34 -16.81
N GLU A 106 -2.53 13.05 -17.06
CA GLU A 106 -3.14 12.59 -18.32
C GLU A 106 -4.67 12.42 -18.24
N ASP A 107 -5.34 12.70 -17.14
CA ASP A 107 -6.77 12.51 -16.89
C ASP A 107 -7.10 11.26 -16.04
N ALA A 108 -7.06 11.47 -14.74
CA ALA A 108 -7.32 10.44 -13.73
C ALA A 108 -8.74 9.81 -13.85
N GLN A 109 -9.73 10.54 -14.35
CA GLN A 109 -11.12 10.07 -14.35
C GLN A 109 -11.34 8.94 -15.35
N THR A 110 -10.60 8.94 -16.46
CA THR A 110 -10.72 7.93 -17.52
C THR A 110 -10.30 6.54 -17.04
N VAL A 111 -9.40 6.46 -16.05
CA VAL A 111 -8.86 5.20 -15.54
C VAL A 111 -9.37 4.83 -14.16
N ASP A 112 -10.21 5.65 -13.52
CA ASP A 112 -10.72 5.35 -12.18
C ASP A 112 -11.76 4.21 -12.22
N PRO A 113 -11.53 3.10 -11.48
CA PRO A 113 -12.46 1.98 -11.45
C PRO A 113 -13.71 2.33 -10.65
N SER A 114 -14.86 1.84 -11.09
CA SER A 114 -16.10 1.95 -10.35
C SER A 114 -16.05 1.11 -9.05
N PRO A 115 -16.86 1.45 -8.03
CA PRO A 115 -16.98 0.63 -6.82
C PRO A 115 -17.35 -0.83 -7.10
N ALA A 116 -18.16 -1.08 -8.12
CA ALA A 116 -18.57 -2.42 -8.51
C ALA A 116 -17.39 -3.27 -9.03
N GLU A 117 -16.48 -2.66 -9.79
CA GLU A 117 -15.29 -3.35 -10.29
C GLU A 117 -14.29 -3.65 -9.16
N VAL A 118 -14.14 -2.75 -8.20
CA VAL A 118 -13.32 -2.99 -7.02
C VAL A 118 -13.89 -4.14 -6.19
N ALA A 119 -15.21 -4.17 -5.98
CA ALA A 119 -15.89 -5.25 -5.28
C ALA A 119 -15.75 -6.60 -6.02
N ALA A 120 -15.90 -6.60 -7.34
CA ALA A 120 -15.70 -7.82 -8.16
C ALA A 120 -14.26 -8.34 -8.04
N ARG A 121 -13.26 -7.44 -8.08
CA ARG A 121 -11.86 -7.80 -7.89
C ARG A 121 -11.58 -8.36 -6.50
N LEU A 122 -12.22 -7.81 -5.47
CA LEU A 122 -12.12 -8.34 -4.11
C LEU A 122 -12.62 -9.78 -4.02
N VAL A 123 -13.78 -10.09 -4.62
CA VAL A 123 -14.34 -11.44 -4.67
C VAL A 123 -13.36 -12.41 -5.36
N GLU A 124 -12.80 -12.01 -6.49
CA GLU A 124 -11.82 -12.81 -7.22
C GLU A 124 -10.58 -13.10 -6.37
N ILE A 125 -9.99 -12.08 -5.73
CA ILE A 125 -8.81 -12.25 -4.88
C ILE A 125 -9.12 -13.19 -3.71
N ARG A 126 -10.24 -13.02 -3.03
CA ARG A 126 -10.66 -13.91 -1.92
C ARG A 126 -10.71 -15.38 -2.33
N SER A 127 -10.97 -15.68 -3.61
CA SER A 127 -11.00 -17.04 -4.14
C SER A 127 -9.63 -17.57 -4.59
N GLN A 128 -8.68 -16.70 -4.90
CA GLN A 128 -7.41 -17.06 -5.51
C GLN A 128 -6.22 -17.04 -4.54
N LEU A 129 -6.33 -16.38 -3.38
CA LEU A 129 -5.22 -16.26 -2.44
C LEU A 129 -4.86 -17.63 -1.84
N PRO A 130 -3.61 -18.10 -2.00
CA PRO A 130 -3.17 -19.36 -1.40
C PRO A 130 -3.33 -19.41 0.12
N ALA A 131 -3.09 -18.29 0.81
CA ALA A 131 -3.28 -18.16 2.25
C ALA A 131 -4.74 -18.35 2.69
N CYS A 132 -5.69 -18.13 1.78
CA CYS A 132 -7.12 -18.27 2.01
C CYS A 132 -7.63 -19.72 1.94
N VAL A 133 -6.87 -20.65 1.38
CA VAL A 133 -7.27 -22.06 1.27
C VAL A 133 -7.60 -22.67 2.64
N HIS A 134 -6.85 -22.28 3.67
CA HIS A 134 -7.03 -22.78 5.04
C HIS A 134 -7.97 -21.94 5.91
N GLN A 135 -8.31 -20.70 5.48
CA GLN A 135 -9.10 -19.75 6.27
C GLN A 135 -10.52 -19.52 5.74
N ASN A 136 -10.90 -20.19 4.64
CA ASN A 136 -12.20 -19.99 3.99
C ASN A 136 -12.54 -18.50 3.75
N CYS A 137 -11.64 -17.77 3.10
CA CYS A 137 -11.84 -16.34 2.83
C CYS A 137 -13.04 -16.02 1.93
N ALA A 138 -13.66 -17.02 1.32
CA ALA A 138 -14.92 -16.84 0.61
C ALA A 138 -16.04 -16.42 1.58
N SER A 139 -16.00 -16.88 2.84
CA SER A 139 -16.92 -16.43 3.89
C SER A 139 -16.47 -15.10 4.50
N ASP A 140 -17.42 -14.30 4.97
CA ASP A 140 -17.10 -13.01 5.61
C ASP A 140 -16.37 -13.19 6.94
N ALA A 141 -16.68 -14.24 7.69
CA ALA A 141 -15.98 -14.57 8.94
C ALA A 141 -14.50 -14.94 8.67
N GLY A 142 -14.26 -15.79 7.66
CA GLY A 142 -12.90 -16.17 7.26
C GLY A 142 -12.11 -15.00 6.71
N TRP A 143 -12.75 -14.15 5.90
CA TRP A 143 -12.12 -12.93 5.40
C TRP A 143 -11.74 -11.96 6.52
N LYS A 144 -12.64 -11.73 7.49
CA LYS A 144 -12.35 -10.89 8.66
C LYS A 144 -11.20 -11.45 9.49
N ALA A 145 -11.14 -12.77 9.67
CA ALA A 145 -10.02 -13.42 10.38
C ALA A 145 -8.70 -13.26 9.61
N PHE A 146 -8.73 -13.41 8.28
CA PHE A 146 -7.56 -13.18 7.42
C PHE A 146 -7.04 -11.73 7.55
N LEU A 147 -7.92 -10.73 7.44
CA LEU A 147 -7.54 -9.32 7.57
C LEU A 147 -6.91 -9.04 8.94
N ALA A 148 -7.51 -9.56 10.01
CA ALA A 148 -7.00 -9.38 11.37
C ALA A 148 -5.61 -10.05 11.56
N ALA A 149 -5.38 -11.21 10.95
CA ALA A 149 -4.09 -11.91 11.01
C ALA A 149 -2.95 -11.17 10.30
N HIS A 150 -3.28 -10.26 9.37
CA HIS A 150 -2.33 -9.48 8.60
C HIS A 150 -2.34 -7.98 8.92
N ASP A 151 -2.98 -7.57 10.01
CA ASP A 151 -3.16 -6.15 10.40
C ASP A 151 -3.71 -5.27 9.26
N LEU A 152 -4.65 -5.82 8.48
CA LEU A 152 -5.31 -5.13 7.38
C LEU A 152 -6.73 -4.71 7.76
N THR A 153 -7.17 -3.58 7.19
CA THR A 153 -8.57 -3.14 7.29
C THR A 153 -9.26 -3.24 5.94
N PRO A 154 -10.61 -3.41 5.89
CA PRO A 154 -11.35 -3.42 4.65
C PRO A 154 -11.09 -2.20 3.77
N ASP A 155 -11.05 -0.99 4.35
CA ASP A 155 -10.84 0.28 3.63
C ASP A 155 -9.45 0.34 2.98
N ARG A 156 -8.42 -0.19 3.67
CA ARG A 156 -7.05 -0.28 3.13
C ARG A 156 -6.98 -1.23 1.94
N VAL A 157 -7.63 -2.39 2.06
CA VAL A 157 -7.69 -3.37 0.97
C VAL A 157 -8.46 -2.79 -0.22
N GLU A 158 -9.60 -2.14 -0.01
CA GLU A 158 -10.36 -1.51 -1.08
C GLU A 158 -9.54 -0.43 -1.79
N SER A 159 -8.87 0.45 -1.05
CA SER A 159 -8.00 1.50 -1.60
C SER A 159 -6.84 0.90 -2.41
N TYR A 160 -6.23 -0.18 -1.92
CA TYR A 160 -5.17 -0.90 -2.63
C TYR A 160 -5.67 -1.50 -3.94
N LEU A 161 -6.84 -2.17 -3.93
CA LEU A 161 -7.42 -2.78 -5.13
C LEU A 161 -7.85 -1.74 -6.16
N ARG A 162 -8.48 -0.65 -5.71
CA ARG A 162 -8.85 0.48 -6.56
C ARG A 162 -7.63 1.00 -7.31
N TYR A 163 -6.57 1.25 -6.57
CA TYR A 163 -5.34 1.76 -7.13
C TYR A 163 -4.69 0.78 -8.13
N ARG A 164 -4.64 -0.52 -7.81
CA ARG A 164 -4.10 -1.54 -8.75
C ARG A 164 -4.92 -1.63 -10.03
N LEU A 165 -6.23 -1.58 -9.95
CA LEU A 165 -7.11 -1.55 -11.13
C LEU A 165 -6.90 -0.29 -11.96
N GLN A 166 -6.71 0.86 -11.31
CA GLN A 166 -6.41 2.12 -12.00
C GLN A 166 -5.12 2.03 -12.81
N ILE A 167 -4.05 1.50 -12.23
CA ILE A 167 -2.78 1.28 -12.95
C ILE A 167 -2.97 0.33 -14.13
N LEU A 168 -3.65 -0.81 -13.93
CA LEU A 168 -3.86 -1.79 -15.01
C LEU A 168 -4.61 -1.16 -16.19
N ARG A 169 -5.65 -0.37 -15.93
CA ARG A 169 -6.36 0.38 -16.97
C ARG A 169 -5.46 1.39 -17.67
N PHE A 170 -4.68 2.13 -16.91
CA PHE A 170 -3.75 3.09 -17.48
C PHE A 170 -2.76 2.40 -18.42
N ILE A 171 -2.18 1.27 -18.01
CA ILE A 171 -1.26 0.47 -18.83
C ILE A 171 -1.96 -0.03 -20.10
N GLU A 172 -3.18 -0.53 -19.97
CA GLU A 172 -3.96 -1.03 -21.11
C GLU A 172 -4.25 0.08 -22.13
N LEU A 173 -4.74 1.22 -21.68
CA LEU A 173 -5.04 2.36 -22.55
C LEU A 173 -3.80 2.93 -23.21
N ARG A 174 -2.69 3.03 -22.48
CA ARG A 174 -1.47 3.66 -22.98
C ARG A 174 -0.67 2.77 -23.93
N PHE A 175 -0.59 1.48 -23.67
CA PHE A 175 0.35 0.59 -24.38
C PHE A 175 -0.35 -0.43 -25.26
N ARG A 176 -1.42 -1.08 -24.80
CA ARG A 176 -2.03 -2.21 -25.49
C ARG A 176 -2.64 -1.84 -26.84
N GLN A 177 -3.29 -0.68 -26.97
CA GLN A 177 -4.02 -0.30 -28.18
C GLN A 177 -3.13 -0.09 -29.40
N GLY A 178 -1.86 0.25 -29.21
CA GLY A 178 -0.88 0.46 -30.29
C GLY A 178 -0.21 -0.82 -30.81
N ILE A 179 -0.33 -1.93 -30.12
CA ILE A 179 0.40 -3.16 -30.42
C ILE A 179 -0.38 -4.02 -31.42
N ARG A 180 0.34 -4.52 -32.41
CA ARG A 180 -0.19 -5.46 -33.41
C ARG A 180 0.74 -6.66 -33.49
N ILE A 181 0.21 -7.84 -33.23
CA ILE A 181 0.95 -9.10 -33.37
C ILE A 181 0.66 -9.68 -34.75
N SER A 182 1.70 -9.91 -35.52
CA SER A 182 1.58 -10.46 -36.88
C SER A 182 1.42 -11.99 -36.86
N PRO A 183 0.79 -12.59 -37.90
CA PRO A 183 0.74 -14.03 -38.05
C PRO A 183 2.13 -14.71 -38.11
N GLN A 184 3.12 -13.99 -38.59
CA GLN A 184 4.51 -14.46 -38.65
C GLN A 184 5.13 -14.61 -37.25
N GLU A 185 4.88 -13.64 -36.35
CA GLU A 185 5.34 -13.73 -34.96
C GLU A 185 4.66 -14.88 -34.22
N ILE A 186 3.36 -15.09 -34.47
CA ILE A 186 2.62 -16.22 -33.88
C ILE A 186 3.22 -17.55 -34.36
N ALA A 187 3.46 -17.69 -35.67
CA ALA A 187 4.05 -18.91 -36.22
C ALA A 187 5.49 -19.16 -35.73
N ALA A 188 6.28 -18.08 -35.60
CA ALA A 188 7.63 -18.18 -35.02
C ALA A 188 7.61 -18.65 -33.59
N TYR A 189 6.76 -18.04 -32.73
CA TYR A 189 6.61 -18.46 -31.35
C TYR A 189 6.15 -19.91 -31.20
N TYR A 190 5.20 -20.35 -32.03
CA TYR A 190 4.71 -21.71 -32.05
C TYR A 190 5.87 -22.70 -32.35
N LYS A 191 6.63 -22.44 -33.42
CA LYS A 191 7.73 -23.28 -33.86
C LYS A 191 8.92 -23.28 -32.89
N ASP A 192 9.34 -22.09 -32.45
CA ASP A 192 10.63 -21.90 -31.77
C ASP A 192 10.50 -21.97 -30.25
N THR A 193 9.30 -21.75 -29.71
CA THR A 193 9.07 -21.71 -28.27
C THR A 193 8.12 -22.79 -27.77
N LEU A 194 6.98 -23.00 -28.46
CA LEU A 194 5.96 -23.93 -27.97
C LEU A 194 6.29 -25.39 -28.35
N LEU A 195 6.56 -25.69 -29.63
CA LEU A 195 6.81 -27.05 -30.07
C LEU A 195 7.98 -27.76 -29.33
N PRO A 196 9.10 -27.09 -29.01
CA PRO A 196 10.20 -27.74 -28.29
C PRO A 196 9.83 -28.14 -26.83
N GLN A 197 8.70 -27.72 -26.30
CA GLN A 197 8.28 -28.13 -24.95
C GLN A 197 7.60 -29.50 -24.91
N PHE A 198 7.24 -30.06 -26.07
CA PHE A 198 6.61 -31.37 -26.17
C PHE A 198 7.66 -32.44 -26.41
N ALA A 199 7.48 -33.60 -25.78
CA ALA A 199 8.38 -34.75 -26.00
C ALA A 199 8.20 -35.35 -27.40
N PRO A 200 9.23 -35.99 -27.97
CA PRO A 200 9.13 -36.69 -29.26
C PRO A 200 7.99 -37.70 -29.24
N GLY A 201 7.04 -37.57 -30.18
CA GLY A 201 5.87 -38.42 -30.27
C GLY A 201 4.66 -38.04 -29.44
N GLU A 202 4.76 -36.99 -28.67
CA GLU A 202 3.61 -36.42 -27.95
C GLU A 202 2.69 -35.65 -28.93
N LYS A 203 1.38 -35.72 -28.68
CA LYS A 203 0.39 -35.01 -29.50
C LYS A 203 0.50 -33.51 -29.24
N THR A 204 0.98 -32.76 -30.23
CA THR A 204 1.04 -31.29 -30.19
C THR A 204 -0.28 -30.68 -30.67
N PRO A 205 -0.74 -29.57 -30.05
CA PRO A 205 -1.87 -28.83 -30.58
C PRO A 205 -1.51 -28.16 -31.91
N SER A 206 -2.48 -27.99 -32.80
CA SER A 206 -2.26 -27.31 -34.08
C SER A 206 -2.01 -25.80 -33.86
N LEU A 207 -1.34 -25.15 -34.82
CA LEU A 207 -1.10 -23.72 -34.80
C LEU A 207 -2.44 -22.94 -34.64
N ASP A 208 -3.47 -23.34 -35.40
CA ASP A 208 -4.77 -22.67 -35.39
C ASP A 208 -5.45 -22.73 -34.00
N GLU A 209 -5.33 -23.87 -33.32
CA GLU A 209 -5.91 -24.05 -31.97
C GLU A 209 -5.27 -23.12 -30.93
N VAL A 210 -3.97 -22.88 -31.05
CA VAL A 210 -3.20 -22.13 -30.05
C VAL A 210 -2.91 -20.69 -30.45
N SER A 211 -3.14 -20.30 -31.70
CA SER A 211 -2.89 -18.93 -32.21
C SER A 211 -3.48 -17.83 -31.35
N PRO A 212 -4.75 -17.89 -30.89
CA PRO A 212 -5.30 -16.84 -30.04
C PRO A 212 -4.56 -16.72 -28.71
N ARG A 213 -4.12 -17.84 -28.14
CA ARG A 213 -3.36 -17.85 -26.88
C ARG A 213 -1.95 -17.33 -27.07
N ILE A 214 -1.28 -17.70 -28.16
CA ILE A 214 0.05 -17.19 -28.51
C ILE A 214 -0.01 -15.68 -28.74
N GLN A 215 -1.01 -15.22 -29.47
CA GLN A 215 -1.23 -13.77 -29.70
C GLN A 215 -1.33 -13.01 -28.39
N GLU A 216 -2.10 -13.49 -27.42
CA GLU A 216 -2.23 -12.85 -26.11
C GLU A 216 -0.91 -12.86 -25.34
N ILE A 217 -0.15 -13.96 -25.37
CA ILE A 217 1.16 -14.05 -24.72
C ILE A 217 2.14 -13.03 -25.32
N LEU A 218 2.20 -12.94 -26.66
CA LEU A 218 3.09 -12.00 -27.35
C LEU A 218 2.68 -10.55 -27.08
N LEU A 219 1.38 -10.27 -27.12
CA LEU A 219 0.83 -8.96 -26.79
C LEU A 219 1.23 -8.55 -25.37
N GLN A 220 1.01 -9.43 -24.38
CA GLN A 220 1.38 -9.14 -22.99
C GLN A 220 2.88 -8.92 -22.83
N ARG A 221 3.71 -9.69 -23.54
CA ARG A 221 5.17 -9.51 -23.54
C ARG A 221 5.56 -8.12 -24.08
N GLN A 222 4.98 -7.69 -25.18
CA GLN A 222 5.25 -6.36 -25.76
C GLN A 222 4.77 -5.24 -24.83
N VAL A 223 3.58 -5.39 -24.21
CA VAL A 223 3.09 -4.43 -23.19
C VAL A 223 4.10 -4.31 -22.06
N ASN A 224 4.60 -5.42 -21.53
CA ASN A 224 5.57 -5.40 -20.43
C ASN A 224 6.86 -4.67 -20.83
N VAL A 225 7.41 -4.95 -22.00
CA VAL A 225 8.63 -4.27 -22.50
C VAL A 225 8.40 -2.76 -22.60
N LEU A 226 7.30 -2.32 -23.23
CA LEU A 226 7.00 -0.90 -23.37
C LEU A 226 6.76 -0.23 -22.02
N PHE A 227 6.11 -0.92 -21.10
CA PHE A 227 5.88 -0.42 -19.75
C PHE A 227 7.19 -0.28 -18.96
N ASP A 228 8.07 -1.28 -19.02
CA ASP A 228 9.35 -1.25 -18.32
C ASP A 228 10.26 -0.12 -18.84
N ASP A 229 10.33 0.06 -20.16
CA ASP A 229 11.08 1.15 -20.78
C ASP A 229 10.51 2.52 -20.41
N TRP A 230 9.19 2.65 -20.43
CA TRP A 230 8.51 3.87 -20.01
C TRP A 230 8.76 4.19 -18.53
N LEU A 231 8.63 3.20 -17.64
CA LEU A 231 8.88 3.38 -16.21
C LEU A 231 10.33 3.76 -15.93
N LYS A 232 11.27 3.15 -16.66
CA LYS A 232 12.69 3.53 -16.60
C LYS A 232 12.90 5.00 -17.01
N ASN A 233 12.23 5.44 -18.06
CA ASN A 233 12.29 6.84 -18.50
C ASN A 233 11.67 7.79 -17.46
N LEU A 234 10.53 7.42 -16.85
CA LEU A 234 9.94 8.21 -15.76
C LEU A 234 10.88 8.37 -14.57
N ARG A 235 11.59 7.30 -14.20
CA ARG A 235 12.58 7.34 -13.12
C ARG A 235 13.78 8.22 -13.45
N GLN A 236 14.21 8.27 -14.71
CA GLN A 236 15.31 9.14 -15.16
C GLN A 236 14.92 10.62 -15.24
N GLN A 237 13.63 10.89 -15.50
CA GLN A 237 13.11 12.27 -15.58
C GLN A 237 12.67 12.80 -14.22
N GLY A 238 12.26 11.90 -13.31
CA GLY A 238 11.83 12.23 -11.98
C GLY A 238 13.01 12.44 -11.03
N GLU A 239 12.80 13.31 -10.05
CA GLU A 239 13.72 13.50 -8.93
C GLU A 239 13.40 12.47 -7.85
N VAL A 240 14.28 11.50 -7.67
CA VAL A 240 14.12 10.42 -6.66
C VAL A 240 15.29 10.48 -5.71
N GLU A 241 15.02 10.77 -4.44
CA GLU A 241 16.01 10.82 -3.38
C GLU A 241 15.67 9.81 -2.30
N VAL A 242 16.55 8.82 -2.05
CA VAL A 242 16.44 7.87 -0.94
C VAL A 242 17.19 8.45 0.24
N LEU A 243 16.46 8.72 1.33
CA LEU A 243 17.00 9.34 2.55
C LEU A 243 17.50 8.30 3.57
N ASP A 244 17.04 7.05 3.45
CA ASP A 244 17.49 5.94 4.29
C ASP A 244 18.42 5.00 3.51
N PRO A 245 19.75 5.08 3.74
CA PRO A 245 20.73 4.28 3.00
C PRO A 245 20.54 2.77 3.17
N SER A 246 19.89 2.32 4.24
CA SER A 246 19.62 0.89 4.49
C SER A 246 18.60 0.31 3.50
N LEU A 247 17.85 1.16 2.82
CA LEU A 247 16.82 0.80 1.85
C LEU A 247 17.31 0.91 0.40
N GLU A 248 18.51 1.45 0.18
CA GLU A 248 19.09 1.44 -1.17
C GLU A 248 19.27 0.00 -1.66
N PRO A 249 18.87 -0.30 -2.91
CA PRO A 249 19.14 -1.61 -3.49
C PRO A 249 20.66 -1.84 -3.47
N ALA A 250 21.07 -3.03 -3.02
CA ALA A 250 22.48 -3.41 -3.06
C ALA A 250 23.02 -3.16 -4.48
N GLN A 251 23.91 -2.20 -4.63
CA GLN A 251 24.52 -1.90 -5.91
C GLN A 251 25.25 -3.17 -6.35
N THR A 252 24.75 -3.82 -7.40
CA THR A 252 25.51 -4.88 -8.06
C THR A 252 26.84 -4.25 -8.46
N PRO A 253 27.99 -4.79 -7.99
CA PRO A 253 29.28 -4.21 -8.33
C PRO A 253 29.35 -4.11 -9.86
N GLN A 254 29.40 -2.90 -10.38
CA GLN A 254 29.77 -2.70 -11.78
C GLN A 254 31.15 -3.34 -11.93
N GLN A 255 31.20 -4.47 -12.63
CA GLN A 255 32.45 -5.05 -13.06
C GLN A 255 33.18 -3.96 -13.83
N GLY A 256 34.13 -3.35 -13.13
CA GLY A 256 35.00 -2.33 -13.70
C GLY A 256 35.66 -2.89 -14.93
N GLY A 257 35.25 -2.39 -16.08
CA GLY A 257 35.96 -2.61 -17.33
C GLY A 257 37.39 -2.14 -17.14
N LYS A 258 38.31 -3.08 -16.95
CA LYS A 258 39.74 -2.84 -17.14
C LYS A 258 39.95 -2.59 -18.63
N GLY A 259 39.98 -1.32 -19.00
CA GLY A 259 40.59 -0.92 -20.22
C GLY A 259 42.11 -1.02 -20.06
N GLN A 260 42.72 -1.82 -20.84
CA GLN A 260 44.10 -1.70 -21.35
C GLN A 260 44.05 -1.95 -22.84
#